data_f57a20cbe52c35ab440907931bf43d8d
#
_entry.id   f57a20cbe52c35ab440907931bf43d8d
#
_cell.length_a   1.000
_cell.length_b   1.000
_cell.length_c   1.000
_cell.angle_alpha   90.00
_cell.angle_beta   90.00
_cell.angle_gamma   90.00
#
_symmetry.space_group_name_H-M   'P 1'
#
loop_
_entity.id
_entity.type
_entity.pdbx_description
1 polymer ?
#
loop_
_entity_poly.entity_id
_entity_poly.type
_entity_poly.pdbx_seq_one_letter_code
_entity_poly.pdbx_strand_id
1 'polypeptide(L)'
;MVANGYDPNFVFRVSVRDEHAGGFLVKAARDRGFERLGLLLWRTGWGRSNETAMRAALARQGLQPAAVAWFNTGERDMSAQIDALRTAGAEVVMLVANPTDGLVAVREVAGRPAAERLPIISHWGITGGDFFTQAGAVLAKVDLSFLQTFSFFDPPFPERAARLYEAYCARFGGCASPADVFSPVGTAQAYDLVQLLGRAIERAGTAERASVRRSLERLERYDGLLRNYDPAFTPERHDALDASDFRLCRYDAQGAIVPIGRP
;
A
#
# COMPACT_ATOMS: atom_id res chain seq x y z
N MET A 1 15.04 -1.23 -1.42
CA MET A 1 15.53 -1.64 -2.74
C MET A 1 15.90 -0.48 -3.66
N VAL A 2 15.36 0.69 -3.50
CA VAL A 2 15.66 1.86 -4.34
C VAL A 2 16.93 2.59 -3.92
N ALA A 3 17.36 2.48 -2.70
CA ALA A 3 18.56 3.12 -2.15
C ALA A 3 19.76 2.15 -2.08
N ASN A 4 20.06 1.43 -3.13
CA ASN A 4 20.83 0.18 -3.03
C ASN A 4 22.28 0.28 -3.35
N GLY A 5 22.91 1.33 -2.95
CA GLY A 5 24.35 1.47 -3.12
C GLY A 5 24.79 1.78 -4.55
N TYR A 6 23.88 2.17 -5.43
CA TYR A 6 24.24 2.74 -6.72
C TYR A 6 24.63 4.20 -6.55
N ASP A 7 25.83 4.55 -6.93
CA ASP A 7 26.30 5.94 -6.99
C ASP A 7 26.77 6.23 -8.43
N PRO A 8 26.13 7.16 -9.15
CA PRO A 8 24.96 7.92 -8.76
C PRO A 8 23.64 7.11 -8.84
N ASN A 9 22.74 7.33 -7.88
CA ASN A 9 21.40 6.73 -7.87
C ASN A 9 20.42 7.58 -8.69
N PHE A 10 19.76 6.98 -9.69
CA PHE A 10 18.77 7.61 -10.57
C PHE A 10 17.32 7.18 -10.27
N VAL A 11 17.09 6.46 -9.19
CA VAL A 11 15.75 5.99 -8.86
C VAL A 11 15.14 6.88 -7.78
N PHE A 12 14.00 7.48 -8.11
CA PHE A 12 13.19 8.31 -7.22
C PHE A 12 11.82 7.67 -7.01
N ARG A 13 11.28 7.80 -5.82
CA ARG A 13 10.02 7.16 -5.46
C ARG A 13 9.06 8.12 -4.76
N VAL A 14 7.86 8.21 -5.31
CA VAL A 14 6.67 8.74 -4.61
C VAL A 14 5.73 7.56 -4.39
N SER A 15 6.12 6.63 -3.53
CA SER A 15 5.39 5.39 -3.24
C SER A 15 5.80 4.83 -1.89
N VAL A 16 5.14 3.77 -1.47
CA VAL A 16 5.42 3.09 -0.20
C VAL A 16 6.75 2.31 -0.31
N ARG A 17 7.64 2.54 0.65
CA ARG A 17 8.84 1.72 0.84
C ARG A 17 8.50 0.54 1.76
N ASP A 18 8.84 -0.67 1.36
CA ASP A 18 8.51 -1.90 2.09
C ASP A 18 9.00 -1.88 3.55
N GLU A 19 10.18 -1.31 3.80
CA GLU A 19 10.73 -1.16 5.14
C GLU A 19 9.79 -0.36 6.06
N HIS A 20 9.24 0.74 5.56
CA HIS A 20 8.27 1.55 6.29
C HIS A 20 6.90 0.85 6.36
N ALA A 21 6.48 0.21 5.26
CA ALA A 21 5.22 -0.52 5.20
C ALA A 21 5.19 -1.68 6.19
N GLY A 22 6.25 -2.52 6.24
CA GLY A 22 6.34 -3.63 7.17
C GLY A 22 6.27 -3.17 8.62
N GLY A 23 6.99 -2.09 8.96
CA GLY A 23 6.92 -1.49 10.30
C GLY A 23 5.53 -0.97 10.66
N PHE A 24 4.89 -0.27 9.71
CA PHE A 24 3.53 0.27 9.90
C PHE A 24 2.50 -0.85 10.07
N LEU A 25 2.52 -1.88 9.22
CA LEU A 25 1.57 -3.00 9.28
C LEU A 25 1.71 -3.79 10.57
N VAL A 26 2.95 -4.07 11.02
CA VAL A 26 3.19 -4.73 12.32
C VAL A 26 2.66 -3.86 13.46
N LYS A 27 2.96 -2.55 13.45
CA LYS A 27 2.40 -1.63 14.45
C LYS A 27 0.88 -1.64 14.44
N ALA A 28 0.24 -1.56 13.28
CA ALA A 28 -1.22 -1.58 13.14
C ALA A 28 -1.84 -2.86 13.72
N ALA A 29 -1.20 -4.02 13.51
CA ALA A 29 -1.63 -5.28 14.11
C ALA A 29 -1.50 -5.24 15.65
N ARG A 30 -0.38 -4.74 16.16
CA ARG A 30 -0.12 -4.63 17.59
C ARG A 30 -1.08 -3.65 18.29
N ASP A 31 -1.36 -2.50 17.67
CA ASP A 31 -2.32 -1.50 18.19
C ASP A 31 -3.73 -2.08 18.28
N ARG A 32 -4.07 -3.10 17.46
CA ARG A 32 -5.32 -3.85 17.51
C ARG A 32 -5.30 -5.04 18.49
N GLY A 33 -4.20 -5.23 19.23
CA GLY A 33 -4.05 -6.26 20.25
C GLY A 33 -3.60 -7.63 19.76
N PHE A 34 -3.24 -7.79 18.47
CA PHE A 34 -2.75 -9.06 17.95
C PHE A 34 -1.29 -9.27 18.33
N GLU A 35 -0.99 -10.43 18.92
CA GLU A 35 0.37 -10.80 19.35
C GLU A 35 1.06 -11.76 18.39
N ARG A 36 0.29 -12.69 17.83
CA ARG A 36 0.78 -13.75 16.95
C ARG A 36 0.38 -13.50 15.50
N LEU A 37 1.29 -12.90 14.75
CA LEU A 37 1.06 -12.50 13.37
C LEU A 37 1.47 -13.64 12.41
N GLY A 38 0.54 -14.09 11.56
CA GLY A 38 0.81 -14.99 10.45
C GLY A 38 1.07 -14.19 9.16
N LEU A 39 2.15 -14.50 8.45
CA LEU A 39 2.46 -13.81 7.20
C LEU A 39 1.99 -14.66 6.00
N LEU A 40 1.16 -14.10 5.13
CA LEU A 40 0.76 -14.70 3.86
C LEU A 40 1.29 -13.84 2.71
N LEU A 41 2.30 -14.36 2.02
CA LEU A 41 3.15 -13.55 1.15
C LEU A 41 3.21 -14.09 -0.27
N TRP A 42 3.13 -13.19 -1.23
CA TRP A 42 3.35 -13.51 -2.64
C TRP A 42 4.81 -13.89 -2.89
N ARG A 43 5.04 -15.03 -3.56
CA ARG A 43 6.39 -15.59 -3.82
C ARG A 43 7.14 -14.80 -4.89
N THR A 44 7.47 -13.55 -4.59
CA THR A 44 8.17 -12.60 -5.44
C THR A 44 9.22 -11.82 -4.65
N GLY A 45 9.98 -10.97 -5.32
CA GLY A 45 10.88 -10.02 -4.66
C GLY A 45 10.15 -9.09 -3.69
N TRP A 46 8.90 -8.71 -4.02
CA TRP A 46 8.07 -7.87 -3.16
C TRP A 46 7.64 -8.59 -1.87
N GLY A 47 7.20 -9.83 -1.97
CA GLY A 47 6.88 -10.62 -0.77
C GLY A 47 8.09 -10.83 0.13
N ARG A 48 9.27 -11.14 -0.42
CA ARG A 48 10.52 -11.28 0.36
C ARG A 48 10.95 -9.98 1.02
N SER A 49 10.82 -8.84 0.34
CA SER A 49 11.11 -7.52 0.92
C SER A 49 10.21 -7.24 2.11
N ASN A 50 8.92 -7.51 1.97
CA ASN A 50 7.95 -7.34 3.06
C ASN A 50 8.16 -8.33 4.21
N GLU A 51 8.51 -9.61 3.94
CA GLU A 51 8.91 -10.54 5.00
C GLU A 51 10.06 -9.99 5.83
N THR A 52 11.12 -9.54 5.16
CA THR A 52 12.30 -8.96 5.82
C THR A 52 11.91 -7.77 6.70
N ALA A 53 11.09 -6.86 6.17
CA ALA A 53 10.64 -5.68 6.89
C ALA A 53 9.77 -6.00 8.11
N MET A 54 8.79 -6.92 7.96
CA MET A 54 7.92 -7.33 9.06
C MET A 54 8.67 -8.11 10.14
N ARG A 55 9.58 -9.02 9.75
CA ARG A 55 10.45 -9.74 10.71
C ARG A 55 11.33 -8.77 11.50
N ALA A 56 11.93 -7.78 10.83
CA ALA A 56 12.73 -6.76 11.50
C ALA A 56 11.89 -5.92 12.48
N ALA A 57 10.64 -5.59 12.11
CA ALA A 57 9.74 -4.85 12.98
C ALA A 57 9.31 -5.66 14.22
N LEU A 58 9.03 -6.95 14.06
CA LEU A 58 8.71 -7.86 15.15
C LEU A 58 9.93 -8.08 16.06
N ALA A 59 11.11 -8.32 15.47
CA ALA A 59 12.34 -8.56 16.23
C ALA A 59 12.71 -7.39 17.14
N ARG A 60 12.44 -6.14 16.74
CA ARG A 60 12.61 -4.96 17.62
C ARG A 60 11.73 -4.99 18.87
N GLN A 61 10.69 -5.83 18.89
CA GLN A 61 9.79 -6.06 20.02
C GLN A 61 10.04 -7.42 20.70
N GLY A 62 11.12 -8.14 20.34
CA GLY A 62 11.42 -9.47 20.86
C GLY A 62 10.50 -10.57 20.32
N LEU A 63 9.79 -10.32 19.21
CA LEU A 63 8.79 -11.21 18.63
C LEU A 63 9.26 -11.81 17.31
N GLN A 64 8.57 -12.88 16.89
CA GLN A 64 8.72 -13.54 15.60
C GLN A 64 7.32 -13.76 15.00
N PRO A 65 7.19 -13.90 13.66
CA PRO A 65 5.93 -14.35 13.07
C PRO A 65 5.52 -15.70 13.62
N ALA A 66 4.22 -15.92 13.85
CA ALA A 66 3.70 -17.24 14.23
C ALA A 66 4.00 -18.30 13.16
N ALA A 67 3.81 -17.93 11.89
CA ALA A 67 4.23 -18.69 10.72
C ALA A 67 4.35 -17.76 9.49
N VAL A 68 5.02 -18.27 8.45
CA VAL A 68 5.09 -17.64 7.13
C VAL A 68 4.64 -18.63 6.08
N ALA A 69 3.59 -18.30 5.38
CA ALA A 69 3.06 -19.05 4.26
C ALA A 69 3.25 -18.26 2.94
N TRP A 70 3.51 -18.98 1.87
CA TRP A 70 3.77 -18.40 0.56
C TRP A 70 2.75 -18.92 -0.46
N PHE A 71 2.33 -18.03 -1.36
CA PHE A 71 1.52 -18.39 -2.52
C PHE A 71 2.19 -17.95 -3.81
N ASN A 72 1.82 -18.58 -4.93
CA ASN A 72 2.31 -18.26 -6.27
C ASN A 72 1.29 -17.41 -7.03
N THR A 73 1.74 -16.71 -8.06
CA THR A 73 0.84 -15.96 -8.95
C THR A 73 -0.22 -16.87 -9.55
N GLY A 74 -1.49 -16.44 -9.44
CA GLY A 74 -2.62 -17.17 -10.02
C GLY A 74 -3.02 -18.45 -9.26
N GLU A 75 -2.58 -18.60 -8.03
CA GLU A 75 -3.03 -19.66 -7.14
C GLU A 75 -4.53 -19.51 -6.88
N ARG A 76 -5.29 -20.61 -7.03
CA ARG A 76 -6.76 -20.58 -6.96
C ARG A 76 -7.32 -21.07 -5.63
N ASP A 77 -6.47 -21.66 -4.81
CA ASP A 77 -6.78 -22.22 -3.50
C ASP A 77 -5.63 -21.88 -2.54
N MET A 78 -5.94 -21.24 -1.43
CA MET A 78 -5.01 -20.89 -0.37
C MET A 78 -5.40 -21.52 0.96
N SER A 79 -6.25 -22.55 0.94
CA SER A 79 -6.71 -23.24 2.15
C SER A 79 -5.57 -23.79 2.98
N ALA A 80 -4.59 -24.46 2.35
CA ALA A 80 -3.42 -25.02 3.02
C ALA A 80 -2.56 -23.94 3.70
N GLN A 81 -2.39 -22.77 3.05
CA GLN A 81 -1.65 -21.65 3.61
C GLN A 81 -2.36 -21.06 4.84
N ILE A 82 -3.68 -20.84 4.73
CA ILE A 82 -4.49 -20.34 5.85
C ILE A 82 -4.50 -21.35 7.01
N ASP A 83 -4.62 -22.65 6.72
CA ASP A 83 -4.57 -23.71 7.75
C ASP A 83 -3.23 -23.76 8.45
N ALA A 84 -2.12 -23.63 7.71
CA ALA A 84 -0.78 -23.58 8.31
C ALA A 84 -0.64 -22.39 9.28
N LEU A 85 -1.15 -21.21 8.90
CA LEU A 85 -1.14 -20.04 9.79
C LEU A 85 -1.98 -20.27 11.05
N ARG A 86 -3.19 -20.82 10.90
CA ARG A 86 -4.08 -21.13 12.03
C ARG A 86 -3.48 -22.18 12.95
N THR A 87 -2.94 -23.25 12.42
CA THR A 87 -2.29 -24.31 13.19
C THR A 87 -1.10 -23.80 14.00
N ALA A 88 -0.36 -22.84 13.46
CA ALA A 88 0.70 -22.13 14.17
C ALA A 88 0.17 -21.13 15.21
N GLY A 89 -1.15 -20.98 15.31
CA GLY A 89 -1.83 -20.12 16.26
C GLY A 89 -1.76 -18.62 15.89
N ALA A 90 -1.67 -18.29 14.61
CA ALA A 90 -1.81 -16.89 14.19
C ALA A 90 -3.18 -16.32 14.59
N GLU A 91 -3.19 -15.05 14.99
CA GLU A 91 -4.39 -14.30 15.38
C GLU A 91 -4.84 -13.34 14.28
N VAL A 92 -3.96 -13.07 13.33
CA VAL A 92 -4.20 -12.17 12.19
C VAL A 92 -3.35 -12.63 11.00
N VAL A 93 -3.86 -12.44 9.79
CA VAL A 93 -3.12 -12.65 8.54
C VAL A 93 -2.56 -11.32 8.06
N MET A 94 -1.24 -11.22 7.98
CA MET A 94 -0.54 -10.10 7.34
C MET A 94 -0.37 -10.44 5.86
N LEU A 95 -1.19 -9.82 5.00
CA LEU A 95 -1.29 -10.20 3.59
C LEU A 95 -0.48 -9.25 2.69
N VAL A 96 0.37 -9.82 1.83
CA VAL A 96 1.04 -9.09 0.75
C VAL A 96 0.62 -9.71 -0.57
N ALA A 97 -0.37 -9.11 -1.22
CA ALA A 97 -0.98 -9.58 -2.44
C ALA A 97 -1.46 -8.43 -3.33
N ASN A 98 -1.56 -8.69 -4.62
CA ASN A 98 -2.32 -7.88 -5.57
C ASN A 98 -3.81 -8.29 -5.57
N PRO A 99 -4.71 -7.54 -6.25
CA PRO A 99 -6.15 -7.74 -6.12
C PRO A 99 -6.61 -9.18 -6.41
N THR A 100 -6.13 -9.76 -7.49
CA THR A 100 -6.55 -11.10 -7.94
C THR A 100 -6.21 -12.18 -6.93
N ASP A 101 -4.95 -12.22 -6.47
CA ASP A 101 -4.50 -13.23 -5.49
C ASP A 101 -5.05 -12.91 -4.10
N GLY A 102 -5.15 -11.62 -3.75
CA GLY A 102 -5.76 -11.16 -2.50
C GLY A 102 -7.23 -11.56 -2.37
N LEU A 103 -7.96 -11.57 -3.49
CA LEU A 103 -9.35 -12.04 -3.53
C LEU A 103 -9.48 -13.52 -3.16
N VAL A 104 -8.53 -14.36 -3.60
CA VAL A 104 -8.50 -15.78 -3.23
C VAL A 104 -8.32 -15.92 -1.72
N ALA A 105 -7.33 -15.23 -1.14
CA ALA A 105 -7.09 -15.27 0.31
C ALA A 105 -8.32 -14.81 1.12
N VAL A 106 -8.98 -13.73 0.69
CA VAL A 106 -10.18 -13.20 1.37
C VAL A 106 -11.34 -14.20 1.27
N ARG A 107 -11.54 -14.85 0.11
CA ARG A 107 -12.58 -15.86 -0.06
C ARG A 107 -12.34 -17.10 0.78
N GLU A 108 -11.08 -17.54 0.88
CA GLU A 108 -10.70 -18.67 1.74
C GLU A 108 -11.03 -18.39 3.23
N VAL A 109 -10.68 -17.21 3.73
CA VAL A 109 -11.03 -16.82 5.09
C VAL A 109 -12.54 -16.72 5.27
N ALA A 110 -13.26 -16.09 4.34
CA ALA A 110 -14.71 -15.92 4.42
C ALA A 110 -15.51 -17.24 4.35
N GLY A 111 -14.99 -18.25 3.65
CA GLY A 111 -15.59 -19.58 3.53
C GLY A 111 -15.56 -20.39 4.82
N ARG A 112 -14.73 -19.99 5.78
CA ARG A 112 -14.58 -20.69 7.07
C ARG A 112 -15.73 -20.39 8.03
N PRO A 113 -15.99 -21.28 9.02
CA PRO A 113 -16.85 -20.97 10.15
C PRO A 113 -16.44 -19.63 10.80
N ALA A 114 -17.40 -18.87 11.28
CA ALA A 114 -17.14 -17.51 11.80
C ALA A 114 -16.05 -17.47 12.90
N ALA A 115 -16.04 -18.46 13.78
CA ALA A 115 -15.04 -18.59 14.85
C ALA A 115 -13.61 -18.92 14.35
N GLU A 116 -13.47 -19.26 13.07
CA GLU A 116 -12.19 -19.66 12.47
C GLU A 116 -11.62 -18.60 11.52
N ARG A 117 -12.36 -17.52 11.27
CA ARG A 117 -11.96 -16.45 10.37
C ARG A 117 -10.92 -15.57 11.02
N LEU A 118 -9.71 -15.61 10.51
CA LEU A 118 -8.67 -14.68 10.94
C LEU A 118 -8.92 -13.30 10.33
N PRO A 119 -8.80 -12.21 11.10
CA PRO A 119 -8.69 -10.86 10.54
C PRO A 119 -7.55 -10.77 9.54
N ILE A 120 -7.68 -9.90 8.54
CA ILE A 120 -6.65 -9.67 7.52
C ILE A 120 -6.20 -8.21 7.59
N ILE A 121 -4.89 -8.00 7.74
CA ILE A 121 -4.27 -6.68 7.55
C ILE A 121 -3.38 -6.78 6.30
N SER A 122 -3.75 -6.05 5.25
CA SER A 122 -3.09 -6.16 3.95
C SER A 122 -2.22 -4.96 3.60
N HIS A 123 -1.23 -5.21 2.78
CA HIS A 123 -0.54 -4.15 2.04
C HIS A 123 -1.51 -3.47 1.05
N TRP A 124 -1.20 -2.25 0.61
CA TRP A 124 -2.07 -1.45 -0.26
C TRP A 124 -2.39 -2.10 -1.62
N GLY A 125 -1.53 -3.02 -2.09
CA GLY A 125 -1.68 -3.69 -3.39
C GLY A 125 -3.03 -4.36 -3.61
N ILE A 126 -3.72 -4.79 -2.56
CA ILE A 126 -5.03 -5.45 -2.67
C ILE A 126 -6.15 -4.54 -3.18
N THR A 127 -6.01 -3.22 -3.09
CA THR A 127 -7.11 -2.26 -3.31
C THR A 127 -7.27 -1.79 -4.76
N GLY A 128 -6.51 -2.32 -5.69
CA GLY A 128 -6.60 -1.95 -7.11
C GLY A 128 -7.67 -2.72 -7.88
N GLY A 129 -7.97 -2.22 -9.08
CA GLY A 129 -8.88 -2.89 -10.01
C GLY A 129 -10.29 -3.08 -9.46
N ASP A 130 -10.89 -4.20 -9.83
CA ASP A 130 -12.27 -4.56 -9.47
C ASP A 130 -12.36 -5.32 -8.14
N PHE A 131 -11.36 -5.24 -7.27
CA PHE A 131 -11.32 -6.05 -6.04
C PHE A 131 -12.58 -5.92 -5.21
N PHE A 132 -13.04 -4.70 -4.92
CA PHE A 132 -14.25 -4.48 -4.13
C PHE A 132 -15.48 -5.13 -4.78
N THR A 133 -15.69 -4.90 -6.06
CA THR A 133 -16.83 -5.45 -6.82
C THR A 133 -16.76 -6.98 -6.87
N GLN A 134 -15.60 -7.55 -7.13
CA GLN A 134 -15.42 -9.00 -7.21
C GLN A 134 -15.51 -9.70 -5.85
N ALA A 135 -15.10 -9.04 -4.79
CA ALA A 135 -15.23 -9.54 -3.43
C ALA A 135 -16.70 -9.48 -2.96
N GLY A 136 -17.42 -8.39 -3.30
CA GLY A 136 -18.85 -8.26 -3.05
C GLY A 136 -19.22 -8.58 -1.60
N ALA A 137 -20.27 -9.38 -1.42
CA ALA A 137 -20.81 -9.76 -0.10
C ALA A 137 -19.82 -10.56 0.79
N VAL A 138 -18.72 -11.06 0.22
CA VAL A 138 -17.68 -11.77 0.98
C VAL A 138 -16.98 -10.84 1.97
N LEU A 139 -16.83 -9.55 1.62
CA LEU A 139 -16.20 -8.55 2.49
C LEU A 139 -16.95 -8.37 3.82
N ALA A 140 -18.27 -8.55 3.84
CA ALA A 140 -19.04 -8.46 5.08
C ALA A 140 -18.72 -9.61 6.08
N LYS A 141 -18.04 -10.66 5.64
CA LYS A 141 -17.69 -11.82 6.46
C LYS A 141 -16.24 -11.78 6.98
N VAL A 142 -15.43 -10.85 6.52
CA VAL A 142 -13.99 -10.77 6.83
C VAL A 142 -13.66 -9.40 7.40
N ASP A 143 -12.99 -9.39 8.53
CA ASP A 143 -12.38 -8.17 9.06
C ASP A 143 -11.12 -7.87 8.24
N LEU A 144 -11.31 -7.13 7.13
CA LEU A 144 -10.25 -6.72 6.21
C LEU A 144 -9.89 -5.26 6.43
N SER A 145 -8.62 -5.02 6.72
CA SER A 145 -8.03 -3.68 6.70
C SER A 145 -6.75 -3.67 5.85
N PHE A 146 -6.36 -2.50 5.37
CA PHE A 146 -5.20 -2.38 4.49
C PHE A 146 -4.52 -1.01 4.63
N LEU A 147 -3.22 -1.00 4.35
CA LEU A 147 -2.42 0.20 4.29
C LEU A 147 -2.83 1.06 3.08
N GLN A 148 -2.94 2.37 3.27
CA GLN A 148 -3.17 3.36 2.22
C GLN A 148 -2.29 4.59 2.42
N THR A 149 -1.99 5.31 1.34
CA THR A 149 -1.37 6.64 1.36
C THR A 149 -2.31 7.72 0.86
N PHE A 150 -3.42 7.32 0.23
CA PHE A 150 -4.40 8.24 -0.34
C PHE A 150 -5.78 7.60 -0.49
N SER A 151 -6.82 8.40 -0.32
CA SER A 151 -8.19 8.08 -0.72
C SER A 151 -8.88 9.34 -1.24
N PHE A 152 -9.62 9.24 -2.32
CA PHE A 152 -10.48 10.33 -2.82
C PHE A 152 -11.67 10.61 -1.90
N PHE A 153 -12.01 9.70 -0.97
CA PHE A 153 -13.09 9.89 0.00
C PHE A 153 -12.63 10.63 1.25
N ASP A 154 -11.33 10.61 1.56
CA ASP A 154 -10.73 11.33 2.68
C ASP A 154 -9.33 11.83 2.27
N PRO A 155 -9.25 12.73 1.28
CA PRO A 155 -7.96 13.23 0.80
C PRO A 155 -7.37 14.27 1.75
N PRO A 156 -6.03 14.31 1.89
CA PRO A 156 -5.38 15.34 2.72
C PRO A 156 -5.61 16.77 2.21
N PHE A 157 -5.86 16.93 0.91
CA PHE A 157 -6.12 18.23 0.25
C PHE A 157 -7.34 18.12 -0.69
N PRO A 158 -8.56 18.35 -0.18
CA PRO A 158 -9.80 18.09 -0.92
C PRO A 158 -9.91 18.79 -2.27
N GLU A 159 -9.52 20.07 -2.36
CA GLU A 159 -9.60 20.82 -3.62
C GLU A 159 -8.63 20.27 -4.70
N ARG A 160 -7.43 19.82 -4.29
CA ARG A 160 -6.46 19.23 -5.23
C ARG A 160 -6.96 17.87 -5.71
N ALA A 161 -7.52 17.08 -4.79
CA ALA A 161 -8.10 15.78 -5.11
C ALA A 161 -9.30 15.90 -6.05
N ALA A 162 -10.17 16.87 -5.83
CA ALA A 162 -11.31 17.14 -6.71
C ALA A 162 -10.86 17.48 -8.14
N ARG A 163 -9.88 18.36 -8.30
CA ARG A 163 -9.33 18.70 -9.64
C ARG A 163 -8.75 17.48 -10.35
N LEU A 164 -8.00 16.63 -9.63
CA LEU A 164 -7.48 15.40 -10.23
C LEU A 164 -8.60 14.44 -10.61
N TYR A 165 -9.60 14.28 -9.74
CA TYR A 165 -10.75 13.41 -10.01
C TYR A 165 -11.52 13.87 -11.24
N GLU A 166 -11.82 15.16 -11.37
CA GLU A 166 -12.48 15.76 -12.55
C GLU A 166 -11.66 15.50 -13.82
N ALA A 167 -10.35 15.73 -13.78
CA ALA A 167 -9.46 15.49 -14.93
C ALA A 167 -9.40 14.00 -15.31
N TYR A 168 -9.39 13.10 -14.32
CA TYR A 168 -9.43 11.66 -14.52
C TYR A 168 -10.72 11.25 -15.22
N CYS A 169 -11.87 11.72 -14.72
CA CYS A 169 -13.17 11.40 -15.28
C CYS A 169 -13.36 11.97 -16.70
N ALA A 170 -12.88 13.18 -16.94
CA ALA A 170 -12.89 13.78 -18.29
C ALA A 170 -12.04 12.96 -19.28
N ARG A 171 -10.95 12.36 -18.81
CA ARG A 171 -10.01 11.60 -19.68
C ARG A 171 -10.47 10.18 -19.94
N PHE A 172 -11.02 9.50 -18.94
CA PHE A 172 -11.33 8.06 -19.00
C PHE A 172 -12.83 7.76 -19.05
N GLY A 173 -13.67 8.69 -18.64
CA GLY A 173 -15.12 8.51 -18.54
C GLY A 173 -15.52 7.59 -17.37
N GLY A 174 -16.82 7.32 -17.26
CA GLY A 174 -17.35 6.27 -16.37
C GLY A 174 -17.29 6.53 -14.86
N CYS A 175 -17.03 7.76 -14.43
CA CYS A 175 -16.96 8.11 -13.01
C CYS A 175 -18.36 8.47 -12.45
N ALA A 176 -19.08 7.53 -11.89
CA ALA A 176 -20.25 7.81 -11.08
C ALA A 176 -19.85 8.21 -9.64
N SER A 177 -18.71 7.69 -9.17
CA SER A 177 -18.17 7.99 -7.85
C SER A 177 -16.63 7.86 -7.83
N PRO A 178 -15.94 8.38 -6.79
CA PRO A 178 -14.51 8.15 -6.61
C PRO A 178 -14.10 6.67 -6.48
N ALA A 179 -15.03 5.76 -6.20
CA ALA A 179 -14.79 4.32 -6.20
C ALA A 179 -14.44 3.77 -7.60
N ASP A 180 -14.83 4.49 -8.66
CA ASP A 180 -14.57 4.09 -10.05
C ASP A 180 -13.14 4.40 -10.51
N VAL A 181 -12.35 5.10 -9.70
CA VAL A 181 -10.92 5.29 -9.98
C VAL A 181 -10.19 3.96 -9.79
N PHE A 182 -9.71 3.37 -10.88
CA PHE A 182 -9.16 2.02 -10.94
C PHE A 182 -8.05 1.75 -9.90
N SER A 183 -7.19 2.71 -9.63
CA SER A 183 -6.11 2.60 -8.65
C SER A 183 -5.93 3.95 -7.94
N PRO A 184 -6.72 4.28 -6.92
CA PRO A 184 -6.70 5.61 -6.31
C PRO A 184 -5.33 5.99 -5.75
N VAL A 185 -4.66 5.07 -5.05
CA VAL A 185 -3.30 5.29 -4.51
C VAL A 185 -2.27 5.43 -5.62
N GLY A 186 -2.29 4.51 -6.59
CA GLY A 186 -1.37 4.55 -7.73
C GLY A 186 -1.53 5.83 -8.56
N THR A 187 -2.77 6.26 -8.80
CA THR A 187 -3.09 7.50 -9.52
C THR A 187 -2.53 8.71 -8.78
N ALA A 188 -2.73 8.81 -7.47
CA ALA A 188 -2.23 9.91 -6.66
C ALA A 188 -0.69 9.96 -6.61
N GLN A 189 -0.06 8.80 -6.42
CA GLN A 189 1.41 8.69 -6.41
C GLN A 189 2.03 9.05 -7.75
N ALA A 190 1.46 8.54 -8.85
CA ALA A 190 1.92 8.85 -10.19
C ALA A 190 1.73 10.34 -10.53
N TYR A 191 0.62 10.93 -10.12
CA TYR A 191 0.36 12.36 -10.32
C TYR A 191 1.46 13.21 -9.69
N ASP A 192 1.73 13.03 -8.39
CA ASP A 192 2.76 13.82 -7.71
C ASP A 192 4.16 13.56 -8.30
N LEU A 193 4.49 12.30 -8.64
CA LEU A 193 5.78 11.97 -9.25
C LEU A 193 5.98 12.67 -10.59
N VAL A 194 4.95 12.67 -11.46
CA VAL A 194 5.01 13.30 -12.78
C VAL A 194 5.12 14.82 -12.65
N GLN A 195 4.40 15.44 -11.71
CA GLN A 195 4.51 16.88 -11.44
C GLN A 195 5.92 17.26 -10.94
N LEU A 196 6.49 16.48 -10.02
CA LEU A 196 7.86 16.69 -9.54
C LEU A 196 8.88 16.53 -10.68
N LEU A 197 8.72 15.51 -11.53
CA LEU A 197 9.59 15.28 -12.68
C LEU A 197 9.51 16.43 -13.70
N GLY A 198 8.30 16.89 -14.04
CA GLY A 198 8.09 18.02 -14.95
C GLY A 198 8.81 19.28 -14.47
N ARG A 199 8.62 19.65 -13.19
CA ARG A 199 9.30 20.79 -12.56
C ARG A 199 10.83 20.62 -12.57
N ALA A 200 11.33 19.42 -12.39
CA ALA A 200 12.76 19.15 -12.41
C ALA A 200 13.34 19.31 -13.83
N ILE A 201 12.62 18.90 -14.87
CA ILE A 201 13.03 19.09 -16.27
C ILE A 201 13.00 20.57 -16.64
N GLU A 202 11.94 21.30 -16.28
CA GLU A 202 11.84 22.76 -16.50
C GLU A 202 12.99 23.50 -15.83
N ARG A 203 13.27 23.21 -14.56
CA ARG A 203 14.40 23.80 -13.81
C ARG A 203 15.77 23.44 -14.40
N ALA A 204 15.93 22.22 -14.89
CA ALA A 204 17.18 21.76 -15.51
C ALA A 204 17.40 22.40 -16.91
N GLY A 205 16.34 22.87 -17.58
CA GLY A 205 16.37 23.36 -18.96
C GLY A 205 16.74 22.29 -20.00
N THR A 206 16.72 21.01 -19.60
CA THR A 206 17.13 19.88 -20.44
C THR A 206 16.54 18.57 -19.89
N ALA A 207 16.36 17.57 -20.77
CA ALA A 207 15.98 16.21 -20.40
C ALA A 207 17.19 15.28 -20.13
N GLU A 208 18.42 15.81 -20.09
CA GLU A 208 19.61 15.02 -19.77
C GLU A 208 19.51 14.48 -18.35
N ARG A 209 19.68 13.13 -18.21
CA ARG A 209 19.34 12.39 -16.99
C ARG A 209 20.09 12.89 -15.75
N ALA A 210 21.38 13.17 -15.86
CA ALA A 210 22.17 13.64 -14.71
C ALA A 210 21.76 15.04 -14.26
N SER A 211 21.37 15.91 -15.19
CA SER A 211 20.88 17.26 -14.90
C SER A 211 19.51 17.21 -14.25
N VAL A 212 18.58 16.39 -14.77
CA VAL A 212 17.25 16.16 -14.18
C VAL A 212 17.36 15.56 -12.78
N ARG A 213 18.25 14.57 -12.57
CA ARG A 213 18.52 14.01 -11.24
C ARG A 213 18.93 15.10 -10.26
N ARG A 214 19.97 15.90 -10.60
CA ARG A 214 20.44 16.99 -9.73
C ARG A 214 19.33 18.02 -9.46
N SER A 215 18.45 18.24 -10.43
CA SER A 215 17.33 19.14 -10.25
C SER A 215 16.27 18.56 -9.31
N LEU A 216 15.93 17.27 -9.42
CA LEU A 216 15.02 16.58 -8.49
C LEU A 216 15.51 16.65 -7.04
N GLU A 217 16.80 16.46 -6.80
CA GLU A 217 17.46 16.52 -5.48
C GLU A 217 17.47 17.92 -4.85
N ARG A 218 17.14 18.95 -5.63
CA ARG A 218 17.16 20.38 -5.24
C ARG A 218 15.85 21.10 -5.48
N LEU A 219 14.77 20.36 -5.78
CA LEU A 219 13.46 20.97 -5.88
C LEU A 219 13.07 21.57 -4.53
N GLU A 220 12.61 22.80 -4.60
CA GLU A 220 12.02 23.49 -3.46
C GLU A 220 10.63 22.90 -3.14
N ARG A 221 9.90 23.58 -2.28
CA ARG A 221 8.56 23.19 -1.88
C ARG A 221 7.66 22.93 -3.09
N TYR A 222 6.97 21.80 -3.03
CA TYR A 222 5.90 21.45 -3.93
C TYR A 222 4.66 21.03 -3.14
N ASP A 223 3.55 21.71 -3.39
CA ASP A 223 2.26 21.40 -2.78
C ASP A 223 1.57 20.31 -3.58
N GLY A 224 1.89 19.05 -3.23
CA GLY A 224 1.41 17.85 -3.90
C GLY A 224 0.02 17.39 -3.46
N LEU A 225 -0.43 16.31 -4.06
CA LEU A 225 -1.70 15.67 -3.74
C LEU A 225 -1.65 14.85 -2.47
N LEU A 226 -0.55 14.13 -2.27
CA LEU A 226 -0.33 13.26 -1.10
C LEU A 226 0.13 14.05 0.12
N ARG A 227 1.02 15.01 -0.08
CA ARG A 227 1.55 15.88 0.96
C ARG A 227 2.13 17.17 0.36
N ASN A 228 2.40 18.14 1.22
CA ASN A 228 3.26 19.25 0.87
C ASN A 228 4.71 18.80 1.05
N TYR A 229 5.45 18.69 -0.05
CA TYR A 229 6.86 18.29 -0.04
C TYR A 229 7.75 19.49 0.21
N ASP A 230 8.76 19.34 1.10
CA ASP A 230 9.70 20.42 1.42
C ASP A 230 11.03 19.90 1.98
N PRO A 231 11.96 19.46 1.14
CA PRO A 231 11.84 19.04 -0.25
C PRO A 231 11.31 17.60 -0.40
N ALA A 232 10.87 17.22 -1.62
CA ALA A 232 10.45 15.85 -1.93
C ALA A 232 11.64 14.88 -1.87
N PHE A 233 12.78 15.30 -2.42
CA PHE A 233 14.00 14.49 -2.53
C PHE A 233 15.23 15.29 -2.11
N THR A 234 16.26 14.59 -1.64
CA THR A 234 17.60 15.13 -1.40
C THR A 234 18.64 14.19 -2.00
N PRO A 235 19.93 14.58 -2.12
CA PRO A 235 20.98 13.65 -2.57
C PRO A 235 21.05 12.35 -1.77
N GLU A 236 20.70 12.39 -0.48
CA GLU A 236 20.73 11.24 0.43
C GLU A 236 19.43 10.48 0.51
N ARG A 237 18.29 11.09 0.05
CA ARG A 237 16.95 10.53 0.19
C ARG A 237 16.14 10.70 -1.09
N HIS A 238 15.92 9.60 -1.81
CA HIS A 238 15.11 9.55 -3.02
C HIS A 238 13.71 8.95 -2.78
N ASP A 239 13.32 8.72 -1.53
CA ASP A 239 11.96 8.34 -1.14
C ASP A 239 11.23 9.59 -0.61
N ALA A 240 10.13 9.97 -1.25
CA ALA A 240 9.37 11.19 -0.91
C ALA A 240 8.33 10.96 0.19
N LEU A 241 7.90 9.72 0.40
CA LEU A 241 6.94 9.33 1.43
C LEU A 241 7.63 8.57 2.57
N ASP A 242 7.07 8.68 3.75
CA ASP A 242 7.48 7.96 4.94
C ASP A 242 6.26 7.38 5.70
N ALA A 243 6.50 6.75 6.86
CA ALA A 243 5.45 6.10 7.63
C ALA A 243 4.37 7.08 8.16
N SER A 244 4.62 8.38 8.21
CA SER A 244 3.63 9.38 8.63
C SER A 244 2.55 9.63 7.57
N ASP A 245 2.84 9.27 6.30
CA ASP A 245 1.89 9.36 5.20
C ASP A 245 0.94 8.14 5.12
N PHE A 246 1.15 7.13 5.99
CA PHE A 246 0.41 5.88 5.96
C PHE A 246 -0.82 5.92 6.86
N ARG A 247 -1.90 5.32 6.38
CA ARG A 247 -3.15 5.14 7.10
C ARG A 247 -3.60 3.70 7.01
N LEU A 248 -4.18 3.17 8.09
CA LEU A 248 -4.92 1.92 8.03
C LEU A 248 -6.35 2.26 7.60
N CYS A 249 -6.81 1.62 6.54
CA CYS A 249 -8.12 1.86 5.95
C CYS A 249 -8.91 0.56 5.81
N ARG A 250 -10.20 0.70 5.54
CA ARG A 250 -11.11 -0.38 5.16
C ARG A 250 -12.05 0.09 4.06
N TYR A 251 -12.76 -0.83 3.44
CA TYR A 251 -13.93 -0.48 2.64
C TYR A 251 -15.15 -0.26 3.55
N ASP A 252 -15.95 0.75 3.24
CA ASP A 252 -17.32 0.82 3.75
C ASP A 252 -18.27 -0.04 2.87
N ALA A 253 -19.56 -0.01 3.19
CA ALA A 253 -20.56 -0.81 2.47
C ALA A 253 -20.75 -0.40 1.01
N GLN A 254 -20.35 0.80 0.63
CA GLN A 254 -20.44 1.37 -0.72
C GLN A 254 -19.12 1.25 -1.50
N GLY A 255 -18.07 0.70 -0.90
CA GLY A 255 -16.75 0.55 -1.52
C GLY A 255 -15.84 1.76 -1.35
N ALA A 256 -16.24 2.73 -0.56
CA ALA A 256 -15.36 3.83 -0.22
C ALA A 256 -14.21 3.35 0.67
N ILE A 257 -12.99 3.76 0.33
CA ILE A 257 -11.81 3.52 1.16
C ILE A 257 -11.78 4.60 2.24
N VAL A 258 -12.08 4.18 3.48
CA VAL A 258 -12.17 5.08 4.64
C VAL A 258 -11.14 4.71 5.69
N PRO A 259 -10.53 5.70 6.37
CA PRO A 259 -9.61 5.43 7.47
C PRO A 259 -10.31 4.70 8.61
N ILE A 260 -9.58 3.76 9.22
CA ILE A 260 -9.97 3.22 10.52
C ILE A 260 -9.48 4.23 11.56
N GLY A 261 -10.40 4.76 12.36
CA GLY A 261 -10.09 5.71 13.44
C GLY A 261 -8.96 5.15 14.31
N ARG A 262 -8.06 6.01 14.77
CA ARG A 262 -7.13 5.62 15.83
C ARG A 262 -7.98 5.27 17.06
N PRO A 263 -7.69 4.13 17.72
CA PRO A 263 -8.38 3.77 18.95
C PRO A 263 -8.17 4.83 20.02
#